data_c4d1638fa40798cc90be66bf779818c7
#
_entry.id   c4d1638fa40798cc90be66bf779818c7
#
_cell.length_a   1.000
_cell.length_b   1.000
_cell.length_c   1.000
_cell.angle_alpha   90.00
_cell.angle_beta   90.00
_cell.angle_gamma   90.00
#
_symmetry.space_group_name_H-M   'P 1'
#
loop_
_entity.id
_entity.type
_entity.pdbx_description
1 polymer ?
#
loop_
_entity_poly.entity_id
_entity_poly.type
_entity_poly.pdbx_seq_one_letter_code
_entity_poly.pdbx_strand_id
1 'polypeptide(L)'
;RGYAQQVQQIMAEHPNTIAPHLEWTERVPVLSLQWRDGELARHGLTPAAVAQQLNLLLDGQRITQLRDGIRTVPLTAIGGRARIDHSEQAAQQRDVLAQLELRTQSNQVVPLEQIADIAIEFEDPVLKRYNRQLSIAVNSEIRNAQPKDVTDAIWQDLQAMRESMPY
;
A
#
# COMPACT_ATOMS: atom_id res chain seq x y z
N ARG A 1 12.18 5.13 7.54
CA ARG A 1 12.06 6.25 6.59
C ARG A 1 12.66 7.54 7.14
N GLY A 2 12.47 7.89 8.41
CA GLY A 2 13.03 9.10 9.01
C GLY A 2 14.56 9.20 8.85
N TYR A 3 15.29 8.15 9.16
CA TYR A 3 16.75 8.15 8.97
C TYR A 3 17.18 8.29 7.49
N ALA A 4 16.44 7.69 6.56
CA ALA A 4 16.73 7.85 5.14
C ALA A 4 16.50 9.28 4.65
N GLN A 5 15.52 9.99 5.22
CA GLN A 5 15.32 11.43 4.95
C GLN A 5 16.47 12.30 5.49
N GLN A 6 17.02 11.94 6.66
CA GLN A 6 18.21 12.61 7.18
C GLN A 6 19.44 12.40 6.27
N VAL A 7 19.64 11.16 5.78
CA VAL A 7 20.69 10.88 4.79
C VAL A 7 20.46 11.69 3.51
N GLN A 8 19.23 11.75 3.03
CA GLN A 8 18.87 12.56 1.87
C GLN A 8 19.21 14.03 2.06
N GLN A 9 18.96 14.57 3.26
CA GLN A 9 19.30 15.95 3.58
C GLN A 9 20.82 16.18 3.62
N ILE A 10 21.58 15.31 4.28
CA ILE A 10 23.06 15.37 4.26
C ILE A 10 23.58 15.36 2.83
N MET A 11 23.04 14.49 1.99
CA MET A 11 23.41 14.46 0.56
C MET A 11 23.02 15.76 -0.17
N ALA A 12 21.89 16.36 0.16
CA ALA A 12 21.39 17.59 -0.48
C ALA A 12 22.26 18.82 -0.14
N GLU A 13 22.90 18.82 1.02
CA GLU A 13 23.78 19.90 1.47
C GLU A 13 25.16 19.87 0.77
N HIS A 14 25.54 18.74 0.16
CA HIS A 14 26.80 18.62 -0.52
C HIS A 14 26.75 19.27 -1.94
N PRO A 15 27.68 20.16 -2.32
CA PRO A 15 27.57 20.97 -3.54
C PRO A 15 27.64 20.17 -4.85
N ASN A 16 28.19 18.97 -4.82
CA ASN A 16 28.34 18.13 -6.00
C ASN A 16 27.22 17.08 -6.16
N THR A 17 26.26 17.02 -5.24
CA THR A 17 25.08 16.11 -5.36
C THR A 17 23.91 16.83 -6.01
N ILE A 18 23.15 16.11 -6.83
CA ILE A 18 22.00 16.62 -7.55
C ILE A 18 20.81 15.72 -7.28
N ALA A 19 19.68 16.33 -6.93
CA ALA A 19 18.39 15.67 -6.78
C ALA A 19 18.47 14.36 -5.93
N PRO A 20 18.99 14.39 -4.70
CA PRO A 20 19.00 13.22 -3.85
C PRO A 20 17.57 12.77 -3.58
N HIS A 21 17.30 11.49 -3.79
CA HIS A 21 15.96 10.92 -3.66
C HIS A 21 16.00 9.55 -2.99
N LEU A 22 14.90 9.21 -2.32
CA LEU A 22 14.70 7.89 -1.74
C LEU A 22 14.31 6.89 -2.82
N GLU A 23 14.86 5.68 -2.77
CA GLU A 23 14.45 4.58 -3.64
C GLU A 23 12.99 4.17 -3.41
N TRP A 24 12.49 4.35 -2.20
CA TRP A 24 11.09 4.12 -1.91
C TRP A 24 10.24 5.25 -2.50
N THR A 25 9.29 4.87 -3.34
CA THR A 25 8.32 5.77 -3.95
C THR A 25 7.46 6.47 -2.90
N GLU A 26 6.69 7.45 -3.33
CA GLU A 26 5.72 8.12 -2.48
C GLU A 26 4.72 7.12 -1.89
N ARG A 27 4.22 7.45 -0.71
CA ARG A 27 3.16 6.67 -0.09
C ARG A 27 1.89 6.77 -0.92
N VAL A 28 1.22 5.64 -1.05
CA VAL A 28 -0.06 5.57 -1.76
C VAL A 28 -1.22 5.52 -0.76
N PRO A 29 -2.36 6.14 -1.08
CA PRO A 29 -3.54 6.01 -0.26
C PRO A 29 -4.09 4.59 -0.35
N VAL A 30 -4.42 4.01 0.80
CA VAL A 30 -5.09 2.72 0.94
C VAL A 30 -6.35 2.88 1.78
N LEU A 31 -7.38 2.10 1.49
CA LEU A 31 -8.59 2.06 2.30
C LEU A 31 -8.44 0.97 3.35
N SER A 32 -8.34 1.38 4.61
CA SER A 32 -8.24 0.49 5.77
C SER A 32 -9.62 0.28 6.40
N LEU A 33 -9.96 -0.97 6.69
CA LEU A 33 -11.21 -1.33 7.34
C LEU A 33 -10.96 -1.64 8.81
N GLN A 34 -11.56 -0.85 9.69
CA GLN A 34 -11.54 -1.09 11.13
C GLN A 34 -12.88 -1.71 11.54
N TRP A 35 -12.85 -2.96 12.00
CA TRP A 35 -14.04 -3.71 12.32
C TRP A 35 -14.73 -3.21 13.58
N ARG A 36 -16.05 -3.12 13.54
CA ARG A 36 -16.90 -2.96 14.72
C ARG A 36 -17.33 -4.34 15.19
N ASP A 37 -16.54 -4.98 16.05
CA ASP A 37 -16.73 -6.37 16.45
C ASP A 37 -18.14 -6.67 16.99
N GLY A 38 -18.74 -5.73 17.73
CA GLY A 38 -20.10 -5.86 18.23
C GLY A 38 -21.16 -5.92 17.12
N GLU A 39 -20.98 -5.15 16.05
CA GLU A 39 -21.89 -5.15 14.91
C GLU A 39 -21.69 -6.40 14.04
N LEU A 40 -20.43 -6.81 13.81
CA LEU A 40 -20.14 -8.07 13.13
C LEU A 40 -20.82 -9.25 13.82
N ALA A 41 -20.67 -9.37 15.14
CA ALA A 41 -21.28 -10.45 15.92
C ALA A 41 -22.82 -10.40 15.88
N ARG A 42 -23.40 -9.20 15.96
CA ARG A 42 -24.87 -9.00 15.89
C ARG A 42 -25.45 -9.47 14.56
N HIS A 43 -24.72 -9.28 13.46
CA HIS A 43 -25.13 -9.70 12.13
C HIS A 43 -24.66 -11.12 11.76
N GLY A 44 -24.00 -11.84 12.68
CA GLY A 44 -23.46 -13.18 12.45
C GLY A 44 -22.38 -13.20 11.37
N LEU A 45 -21.66 -12.09 11.18
CA LEU A 45 -20.59 -11.95 10.21
C LEU A 45 -19.23 -12.12 10.90
N THR A 46 -18.26 -12.64 10.15
CA THR A 46 -16.86 -12.68 10.56
C THR A 46 -16.03 -11.84 9.59
N PRO A 47 -14.88 -11.28 10.02
CA PRO A 47 -13.99 -10.56 9.12
C PRO A 47 -13.62 -11.35 7.85
N ALA A 48 -13.42 -12.67 8.00
CA ALA A 48 -13.12 -13.55 6.87
C ALA A 48 -14.28 -13.66 5.86
N ALA A 49 -15.52 -13.79 6.37
CA ALA A 49 -16.70 -13.85 5.51
C ALA A 49 -16.95 -12.52 4.78
N VAL A 50 -16.71 -11.39 5.45
CA VAL A 50 -16.79 -10.06 4.85
C VAL A 50 -15.71 -9.91 3.77
N ALA A 51 -14.47 -10.28 4.05
CA ALA A 51 -13.38 -10.20 3.09
C ALA A 51 -13.65 -11.04 1.82
N GLN A 52 -14.24 -12.24 1.97
CA GLN A 52 -14.64 -13.08 0.83
C GLN A 52 -15.73 -12.40 -0.02
N GLN A 53 -16.72 -11.79 0.61
CA GLN A 53 -17.77 -11.07 -0.12
C GLN A 53 -17.24 -9.83 -0.81
N LEU A 54 -16.38 -9.05 -0.15
CA LEU A 54 -15.73 -7.89 -0.76
C LEU A 54 -14.87 -8.30 -1.97
N ASN A 55 -14.11 -9.38 -1.84
CA ASN A 55 -13.30 -9.89 -2.94
C ASN A 55 -14.16 -10.30 -4.15
N LEU A 56 -15.31 -10.97 -3.90
CA LEU A 56 -16.26 -11.32 -4.96
C LEU A 56 -16.87 -10.07 -5.62
N LEU A 57 -17.21 -9.04 -4.82
CA LEU A 57 -17.85 -7.82 -5.30
C LEU A 57 -16.89 -6.92 -6.08
N LEU A 58 -15.62 -6.84 -5.66
CA LEU A 58 -14.61 -5.92 -6.22
C LEU A 58 -13.80 -6.57 -7.34
N ASP A 59 -13.18 -7.69 -7.05
CA ASP A 59 -12.24 -8.38 -7.96
C ASP A 59 -12.91 -9.50 -8.77
N GLY A 60 -14.01 -10.02 -8.22
CA GLY A 60 -14.69 -11.18 -8.76
C GLY A 60 -14.01 -12.50 -8.41
N GLN A 61 -14.73 -13.59 -8.66
CA GLN A 61 -14.24 -14.93 -8.42
C GLN A 61 -14.06 -15.69 -9.73
N ARG A 62 -12.89 -16.29 -9.90
CA ARG A 62 -12.65 -17.20 -11.03
C ARG A 62 -13.52 -18.44 -10.87
N ILE A 63 -14.47 -18.65 -11.80
CA ILE A 63 -15.39 -19.80 -11.79
C ILE A 63 -14.76 -20.99 -12.47
N THR A 64 -14.23 -20.78 -13.68
CA THR A 64 -13.70 -21.85 -14.52
C THR A 64 -12.74 -21.29 -15.57
N GLN A 65 -12.23 -22.19 -16.39
CA GLN A 65 -11.41 -21.82 -17.52
C GLN A 65 -12.02 -22.46 -18.79
N LEU A 66 -12.19 -21.67 -19.82
CA LEU A 66 -12.55 -22.14 -21.15
C LEU A 66 -11.29 -22.37 -21.95
N ARG A 67 -11.25 -23.51 -22.64
CA ARG A 67 -10.18 -23.82 -23.59
C ARG A 67 -10.65 -23.44 -25.00
N ASP A 68 -10.01 -22.45 -25.57
CA ASP A 68 -10.21 -22.02 -26.95
C ASP A 68 -8.95 -22.37 -27.76
N GLY A 69 -8.98 -23.52 -28.41
CA GLY A 69 -7.83 -24.08 -29.10
C GLY A 69 -6.65 -24.33 -28.15
N ILE A 70 -5.55 -23.60 -28.35
CA ILE A 70 -4.34 -23.67 -27.51
C ILE A 70 -4.36 -22.66 -26.33
N ARG A 71 -5.34 -21.76 -26.30
CA ARG A 71 -5.46 -20.72 -25.29
C ARG A 71 -6.40 -21.16 -24.17
N THR A 72 -6.00 -20.85 -22.93
CA THR A 72 -6.84 -20.98 -21.74
C THR A 72 -7.34 -19.59 -21.34
N VAL A 73 -8.67 -19.40 -21.42
CA VAL A 73 -9.32 -18.12 -21.06
C VAL A 73 -9.99 -18.29 -19.70
N PRO A 74 -9.57 -17.55 -18.65
CA PRO A 74 -10.23 -17.60 -17.36
C PRO A 74 -11.61 -16.94 -17.44
N LEU A 75 -12.61 -17.58 -16.86
CA LEU A 75 -13.95 -17.03 -16.68
C LEU A 75 -14.09 -16.54 -15.24
N THR A 76 -14.29 -15.24 -15.06
CA THR A 76 -14.46 -14.61 -13.76
C THR A 76 -15.88 -14.08 -13.61
N ALA A 77 -16.56 -14.43 -12.51
CA ALA A 77 -17.80 -13.80 -12.12
C ALA A 77 -17.51 -12.61 -11.20
N ILE A 78 -18.11 -11.49 -11.49
CA ILE A 78 -18.06 -10.29 -10.65
C ILE A 78 -19.46 -10.06 -10.11
N GLY A 79 -19.60 -10.05 -8.78
CA GLY A 79 -20.87 -9.89 -8.11
C GLY A 79 -21.10 -8.44 -7.73
N GLY A 80 -21.80 -7.67 -8.55
CA GLY A 80 -22.22 -6.34 -8.16
C GLY A 80 -22.03 -5.27 -9.23
N ARG A 81 -22.62 -4.10 -8.97
CA ARG A 81 -22.50 -2.92 -9.84
C ARG A 81 -21.37 -1.99 -9.41
N ALA A 82 -20.77 -2.23 -8.23
CA ALA A 82 -19.71 -1.38 -7.70
C ALA A 82 -18.39 -1.70 -8.41
N ARG A 83 -18.04 -0.94 -9.41
CA ARG A 83 -16.68 -0.86 -9.92
C ARG A 83 -15.99 0.27 -9.18
N ILE A 84 -14.96 -0.07 -8.42
CA ILE A 84 -14.04 0.96 -7.93
C ILE A 84 -13.16 1.33 -9.13
N ASP A 85 -13.33 2.55 -9.61
CA ASP A 85 -12.43 3.10 -10.61
C ASP A 85 -11.16 3.59 -9.91
N HIS A 86 -10.04 2.93 -10.18
CA HIS A 86 -8.74 3.28 -9.58
C HIS A 86 -8.23 4.66 -10.01
N SER A 87 -8.85 5.29 -11.01
CA SER A 87 -8.58 6.68 -11.40
C SER A 87 -9.29 7.71 -10.51
N GLU A 88 -10.30 7.29 -9.74
CA GLU A 88 -11.03 8.18 -8.85
C GLU A 88 -10.25 8.49 -7.57
N GLN A 89 -10.58 9.63 -6.95
CA GLN A 89 -9.98 10.02 -5.68
C GLN A 89 -10.37 9.04 -4.57
N ALA A 90 -9.45 8.79 -3.63
CA ALA A 90 -9.64 7.84 -2.52
C ALA A 90 -10.92 8.11 -1.70
N ALA A 91 -11.36 9.37 -1.61
CA ALA A 91 -12.61 9.74 -0.93
C ALA A 91 -13.85 9.19 -1.65
N GLN A 92 -13.89 9.27 -2.98
CA GLN A 92 -15.00 8.72 -3.78
C GLN A 92 -15.02 7.20 -3.70
N GLN A 93 -13.85 6.56 -3.77
CA GLN A 93 -13.71 5.11 -3.60
C GLN A 93 -14.20 4.65 -2.22
N ARG A 94 -13.89 5.42 -1.16
CA ARG A 94 -14.39 5.16 0.19
C ARG A 94 -15.91 5.19 0.25
N ASP A 95 -16.56 6.17 -0.37
CA ASP A 95 -18.00 6.34 -0.33
C ASP A 95 -18.71 5.21 -1.11
N VAL A 96 -18.13 4.76 -2.23
CA VAL A 96 -18.60 3.58 -2.96
C VAL A 96 -18.46 2.31 -2.09
N LEU A 97 -17.32 2.15 -1.43
CA LEU A 97 -17.06 1.00 -0.57
C LEU A 97 -18.02 0.97 0.64
N ALA A 98 -18.30 2.12 1.24
CA ALA A 98 -19.19 2.24 2.39
C ALA A 98 -20.61 1.73 2.09
N GLN A 99 -21.09 1.95 0.88
CA GLN A 99 -22.43 1.57 0.42
C GLN A 99 -22.51 0.12 -0.10
N LEU A 100 -21.39 -0.63 -0.11
CA LEU A 100 -21.43 -2.03 -0.53
C LEU A 100 -22.31 -2.86 0.39
N GLU A 101 -23.25 -3.56 -0.23
CA GLU A 101 -24.19 -4.43 0.46
C GLU A 101 -23.61 -5.81 0.67
N LEU A 102 -23.52 -6.22 1.94
CA LEU A 102 -23.06 -7.52 2.37
C LEU A 102 -24.24 -8.37 2.81
N ARG A 103 -24.17 -9.68 2.57
CA ARG A 103 -25.21 -10.63 2.99
C ARG A 103 -24.79 -11.32 4.27
N THR A 104 -25.72 -11.32 5.24
CA THR A 104 -25.59 -12.09 6.49
C THR A 104 -25.93 -13.55 6.26
N GLN A 105 -25.65 -14.40 7.25
CA GLN A 105 -26.04 -15.80 7.22
C GLN A 105 -27.57 -15.98 7.14
N SER A 106 -28.34 -15.04 7.69
CA SER A 106 -29.81 -15.00 7.60
C SER A 106 -30.33 -14.40 6.30
N ASN A 107 -29.45 -14.18 5.30
CA ASN A 107 -29.76 -13.57 4.01
C ASN A 107 -30.27 -12.12 4.08
N GLN A 108 -30.05 -11.44 5.20
CA GLN A 108 -30.28 -10.00 5.33
C GLN A 108 -29.16 -9.22 4.66
N VAL A 109 -29.45 -8.03 4.20
CA VAL A 109 -28.50 -7.11 3.56
C VAL A 109 -28.08 -6.05 4.56
N VAL A 110 -26.77 -5.86 4.71
CA VAL A 110 -26.17 -4.88 5.62
C VAL A 110 -25.08 -4.10 4.84
N PRO A 111 -25.15 -2.77 4.83
CA PRO A 111 -24.09 -1.97 4.21
C PRO A 111 -22.79 -2.07 5.02
N LEU A 112 -21.66 -2.00 4.32
CA LEU A 112 -20.33 -2.16 4.94
C LEU A 112 -20.09 -1.10 6.04
N GLU A 113 -20.55 0.11 5.87
CA GLU A 113 -20.40 1.21 6.85
C GLU A 113 -21.06 0.92 8.21
N GLN A 114 -22.00 -0.01 8.29
CA GLN A 114 -22.57 -0.40 9.58
C GLN A 114 -21.67 -1.32 10.40
N ILE A 115 -20.81 -2.08 9.73
CA ILE A 115 -19.96 -3.11 10.37
C ILE A 115 -18.50 -2.75 10.44
N ALA A 116 -18.06 -1.71 9.69
CA ALA A 116 -16.68 -1.26 9.68
C ALA A 116 -16.59 0.25 9.50
N ASP A 117 -15.56 0.84 10.10
CA ASP A 117 -15.12 2.19 9.80
C ASP A 117 -14.09 2.15 8.68
N ILE A 118 -14.26 3.01 7.68
CA ILE A 118 -13.38 3.06 6.51
C ILE A 118 -12.49 4.28 6.62
N ALA A 119 -11.21 4.07 6.86
CA ALA A 119 -10.19 5.11 6.94
C ALA A 119 -9.33 5.15 5.68
N ILE A 120 -8.88 6.34 5.30
CA ILE A 120 -7.85 6.51 4.27
C ILE A 120 -6.52 6.59 5.00
N GLU A 121 -5.66 5.63 4.76
CA GLU A 121 -4.30 5.57 5.31
C GLU A 121 -3.29 5.67 4.18
N PHE A 122 -2.05 5.99 4.51
CA PHE A 122 -0.97 6.09 3.52
C PHE A 122 0.10 5.05 3.82
N GLU A 123 0.30 4.13 2.89
CA GLU A 123 1.27 3.06 3.03
C GLU A 123 2.38 3.15 1.98
N ASP A 124 3.51 2.55 2.31
CA ASP A 124 4.63 2.42 1.38
C ASP A 124 4.33 1.24 0.42
N PRO A 125 4.17 1.49 -0.91
CA PRO A 125 3.70 0.46 -1.84
C PRO A 125 4.69 -0.68 -2.03
N VAL A 126 5.98 -0.43 -1.79
CA VAL A 126 7.04 -1.42 -1.90
C VAL A 126 7.97 -1.33 -0.70
N LEU A 127 8.13 -2.44 0.01
CA LEU A 127 9.09 -2.58 1.10
C LEU A 127 10.27 -3.43 0.61
N LYS A 128 11.45 -2.83 0.51
CA LYS A 128 12.68 -3.55 0.16
C LYS A 128 13.38 -4.05 1.41
N ARG A 129 13.99 -5.22 1.30
CA ARG A 129 14.80 -5.82 2.36
C ARG A 129 16.16 -6.25 1.84
N TYR A 130 17.17 -5.94 2.61
CA TYR A 130 18.53 -6.46 2.41
C TYR A 130 18.90 -7.31 3.63
N ASN A 131 19.38 -8.51 3.43
CA ASN A 131 19.67 -9.47 4.52
C ASN A 131 18.50 -9.60 5.54
N ARG A 132 17.24 -9.68 5.06
CA ARG A 132 16.00 -9.77 5.86
C ARG A 132 15.67 -8.52 6.69
N GLN A 133 16.48 -7.48 6.68
CA GLN A 133 16.22 -6.19 7.32
C GLN A 133 15.62 -5.21 6.32
N LEU A 134 14.72 -4.34 6.79
CA LEU A 134 14.19 -3.26 5.96
C LEU A 134 15.31 -2.33 5.54
N SER A 135 15.38 -2.05 4.26
CA SER A 135 16.44 -1.23 3.66
C SER A 135 15.85 -0.20 2.72
N ILE A 136 16.31 1.03 2.84
CA ILE A 136 15.99 2.13 1.93
C ILE A 136 17.30 2.65 1.37
N ALA A 137 17.46 2.64 0.05
CA ALA A 137 18.57 3.31 -0.60
C ALA A 137 18.24 4.79 -0.82
N VAL A 138 19.25 5.64 -0.65
CA VAL A 138 19.21 7.06 -1.01
C VAL A 138 20.15 7.25 -2.18
N ASN A 139 19.63 7.68 -3.31
CA ASN A 139 20.37 7.86 -4.55
C ASN A 139 20.47 9.33 -4.90
N SER A 140 21.55 9.72 -5.56
CA SER A 140 21.72 11.06 -6.14
C SER A 140 22.57 11.00 -7.40
N GLU A 141 22.40 11.95 -8.27
CA GLU A 141 23.36 12.22 -9.34
C GLU A 141 24.51 13.06 -8.80
N ILE A 142 25.69 12.93 -9.43
CA ILE A 142 26.89 13.65 -9.03
C ILE A 142 27.38 14.49 -10.22
N ARG A 143 27.72 15.76 -9.96
CA ARG A 143 28.25 16.68 -10.95
C ARG A 143 29.64 17.17 -10.53
N ASN A 144 30.57 17.22 -11.51
CA ASN A 144 31.91 17.78 -11.36
C ASN A 144 32.77 17.14 -10.25
N ALA A 145 32.49 15.90 -9.86
CA ALA A 145 33.25 15.14 -8.87
C ALA A 145 33.20 13.65 -9.17
N GLN A 146 34.10 12.88 -8.57
CA GLN A 146 34.00 11.42 -8.60
C GLN A 146 33.04 10.94 -7.49
N PRO A 147 32.24 9.88 -7.73
CA PRO A 147 31.33 9.34 -6.72
C PRO A 147 32.01 9.00 -5.40
N LYS A 148 33.24 8.49 -5.48
CA LYS A 148 34.03 8.12 -4.30
C LYS A 148 34.36 9.35 -3.45
N ASP A 149 34.78 10.46 -4.06
CA ASP A 149 35.18 11.67 -3.34
C ASP A 149 33.99 12.29 -2.59
N VAL A 150 32.82 12.28 -3.23
CA VAL A 150 31.57 12.75 -2.60
C VAL A 150 31.18 11.83 -1.44
N THR A 151 31.27 10.52 -1.63
CA THR A 151 30.97 9.55 -0.56
C THR A 151 31.90 9.75 0.62
N ASP A 152 33.20 9.90 0.38
CA ASP A 152 34.20 10.09 1.44
C ASP A 152 33.96 11.43 2.19
N ALA A 153 33.52 12.48 1.48
CA ALA A 153 33.22 13.78 2.08
C ALA A 153 32.01 13.74 3.03
N ILE A 154 30.92 13.08 2.63
CA ILE A 154 29.71 12.98 3.47
C ILE A 154 29.79 11.87 4.53
N TRP A 155 30.83 11.01 4.47
CA TRP A 155 30.96 9.85 5.33
C TRP A 155 31.03 10.22 6.81
N GLN A 156 31.69 11.30 7.17
CA GLN A 156 31.79 11.76 8.56
C GLN A 156 30.43 12.10 9.16
N ASP A 157 29.59 12.81 8.39
CA ASP A 157 28.23 13.20 8.80
C ASP A 157 27.34 11.95 8.91
N LEU A 158 27.48 10.99 7.99
CA LEU A 158 26.78 9.70 8.05
C LEU A 158 27.20 8.86 9.26
N GLN A 159 28.49 8.88 9.65
CA GLN A 159 28.94 8.18 10.85
C GLN A 159 28.34 8.78 12.12
N ALA A 160 28.35 10.10 12.27
CA ALA A 160 27.73 10.79 13.41
C ALA A 160 26.25 10.43 13.54
N MET A 161 25.52 10.41 12.41
CA MET A 161 24.13 9.96 12.39
C MET A 161 23.97 8.50 12.80
N ARG A 162 24.84 7.58 12.32
CA ARG A 162 24.82 6.17 12.66
C ARG A 162 24.98 5.91 14.16
N GLU A 163 25.85 6.67 14.83
CA GLU A 163 26.05 6.57 16.28
C GLU A 163 24.81 6.98 17.08
N SER A 164 23.96 7.81 16.51
CA SER A 164 22.68 8.24 17.11
C SER A 164 21.53 7.27 16.90
N MET A 165 21.71 6.24 16.06
CA MET A 165 20.65 5.26 15.77
C MET A 165 20.50 4.25 16.92
N PRO A 166 19.27 3.94 17.36
CA PRO A 166 19.03 2.83 18.28
C PRO A 166 19.32 1.51 17.54
N TYR A 167 20.01 0.60 18.21
CA TYR A 167 20.29 -0.76 17.74
C TYR A 167 19.00 -1.58 17.57
#